data_0f45aec715fe3f687f5d801ae5e9395c
#
_entry.id   0f45aec715fe3f687f5d801ae5e9395c
#
_cell.length_a   1.000
_cell.length_b   1.000
_cell.length_c   1.000
_cell.angle_alpha   90.00
_cell.angle_beta   90.00
_cell.angle_gamma   90.00
#
_symmetry.space_group_name_H-M   'P 1'
#
loop_
_entity.id
_entity.type
_entity.pdbx_description
1 polymer ?
#
loop_
_entity_poly.entity_id
_entity_poly.type
_entity_poly.pdbx_seq_one_letter_code
_entity_poly.pdbx_strand_id
1 'polypeptide(L)'
;AGRISYYAVSDDENPIDAGGSDTGFVIGGTAAAITYDYDEAELALFMNDRLFKDGGITDANPVLLADVLDLSGINTVGNGIGHDITAILDGNTTNPYVLNDFYEAEKDDYTRGVIRFPLYNLEKGEHTIRLKAWDVFNNSSESTINFVVADENQFVIADFTTYPNPFSTSTDIYFQHNKSNQELNYVLDIYSITGILVKRIEESVYNSIGYRIGPINWDGKNEYGEKMSAGIYVAKLGINSSDGDFISKSIRIILLPQ
;
A
#
# COMPACT_ATOMS: atom_id res chain seq x y z
N ALA A 1 12.84 -37.32 -2.46
CA ALA A 1 11.82 -37.35 -3.53
C ALA A 1 11.42 -35.91 -3.85
N GLY A 2 11.31 -35.58 -5.11
CA GLY A 2 10.86 -34.29 -5.59
C GLY A 2 9.37 -34.34 -5.94
N ARG A 3 8.74 -33.16 -6.04
CA ARG A 3 7.40 -32.98 -6.58
C ARG A 3 7.41 -31.81 -7.56
N ILE A 4 6.89 -32.02 -8.75
CA ILE A 4 6.55 -30.96 -9.68
C ILE A 4 5.05 -30.82 -9.67
N SER A 5 4.56 -29.61 -9.41
CA SER A 5 3.13 -29.27 -9.54
C SER A 5 2.98 -28.32 -10.72
N TYR A 6 1.92 -28.49 -11.49
CA TYR A 6 1.60 -27.65 -12.64
C TYR A 6 0.12 -27.30 -12.64
N TYR A 7 -0.15 -26.13 -13.16
CA TYR A 7 -1.48 -25.59 -13.31
C TYR A 7 -1.58 -24.87 -14.65
N ALA A 8 -2.67 -25.05 -15.35
CA ALA A 8 -2.93 -24.40 -16.62
C ALA A 8 -4.38 -23.92 -16.68
N VAL A 9 -4.59 -22.77 -17.28
CA VAL A 9 -5.91 -22.20 -17.56
C VAL A 9 -6.02 -21.94 -19.04
N SER A 10 -7.14 -22.29 -19.67
CA SER A 10 -7.38 -21.96 -21.09
C SER A 10 -7.67 -20.46 -21.23
N ASP A 11 -7.26 -19.88 -22.36
CA ASP A 11 -7.47 -18.47 -22.72
C ASP A 11 -8.84 -18.20 -23.39
N ASP A 12 -9.81 -19.10 -23.18
CA ASP A 12 -11.15 -19.03 -23.78
C ASP A 12 -12.10 -18.13 -22.99
N GLU A 13 -13.23 -17.72 -23.61
CA GLU A 13 -14.29 -16.92 -22.95
C GLU A 13 -14.90 -17.64 -21.71
N ASN A 14 -14.81 -18.97 -21.65
CA ASN A 14 -15.14 -19.77 -20.47
C ASN A 14 -13.90 -20.56 -20.06
N PRO A 15 -13.03 -20.01 -19.22
CA PRO A 15 -11.76 -20.62 -18.88
C PRO A 15 -11.98 -21.96 -18.16
N ILE A 16 -11.30 -22.98 -18.67
CA ILE A 16 -11.21 -24.31 -18.04
C ILE A 16 -9.84 -24.38 -17.38
N ASP A 17 -9.79 -24.79 -16.14
CA ASP A 17 -8.57 -25.03 -15.42
C ASP A 17 -8.19 -26.51 -15.37
N ALA A 18 -6.90 -26.76 -15.28
CA ALA A 18 -6.34 -28.08 -15.09
C ALA A 18 -5.10 -27.99 -14.20
N GLY A 19 -5.05 -28.84 -13.20
CA GLY A 19 -3.90 -28.96 -12.33
C GLY A 19 -3.43 -30.39 -12.21
N GLY A 20 -2.15 -30.57 -11.91
CA GLY A 20 -1.57 -31.88 -11.69
C GLY A 20 -0.26 -31.82 -10.94
N SER A 21 0.24 -32.99 -10.56
CA SER A 21 1.58 -33.11 -9.97
C SER A 21 2.20 -34.45 -10.32
N ASP A 22 3.53 -34.45 -10.45
CA ASP A 22 4.34 -35.64 -10.60
C ASP A 22 5.32 -35.76 -9.41
N THR A 23 5.35 -36.91 -8.78
CA THR A 23 6.26 -37.27 -7.70
C THR A 23 7.14 -38.45 -8.07
N GLY A 24 7.08 -38.93 -9.30
CA GLY A 24 7.78 -40.12 -9.82
C GLY A 24 9.27 -39.93 -10.08
N PHE A 25 9.85 -38.79 -9.75
CA PHE A 25 11.25 -38.49 -9.97
C PHE A 25 12.03 -38.32 -8.64
N VAL A 26 13.32 -38.49 -8.74
CA VAL A 26 14.26 -38.28 -7.61
C VAL A 26 15.21 -37.15 -8.01
N ILE A 27 15.26 -36.12 -7.19
CA ILE A 27 16.29 -35.10 -7.29
C ILE A 27 17.56 -35.68 -6.67
N GLY A 28 18.62 -35.69 -7.42
CA GLY A 28 19.91 -36.22 -6.97
C GLY A 28 21.06 -35.62 -7.78
N GLY A 29 22.27 -35.93 -7.35
CA GLY A 29 23.50 -35.39 -7.90
C GLY A 29 24.09 -34.29 -7.05
N THR A 30 25.25 -33.80 -7.43
CA THR A 30 25.92 -32.64 -6.83
C THR A 30 26.10 -31.59 -7.91
N ALA A 31 25.92 -30.32 -7.55
CA ALA A 31 26.20 -29.23 -8.45
C ALA A 31 27.69 -29.22 -8.83
N ALA A 32 27.98 -29.06 -10.13
CA ALA A 32 29.35 -28.97 -10.62
C ALA A 32 30.06 -27.68 -10.21
N ALA A 33 29.26 -26.66 -9.88
CA ALA A 33 29.69 -25.39 -9.26
C ALA A 33 28.64 -24.96 -8.24
N ILE A 34 29.08 -24.44 -7.10
CA ILE A 34 28.18 -23.80 -6.15
C ILE A 34 28.15 -22.31 -6.53
N THR A 35 26.99 -21.83 -6.89
CA THR A 35 26.76 -20.39 -7.00
C THR A 35 26.43 -19.91 -5.58
N TYR A 36 27.23 -19.01 -5.05
CA TYR A 36 26.94 -18.35 -3.80
C TYR A 36 26.15 -17.08 -4.10
N ASP A 37 25.03 -16.95 -3.45
CA ASP A 37 24.26 -15.71 -3.40
C ASP A 37 24.33 -15.19 -1.96
N TYR A 38 24.65 -13.90 -1.82
CA TYR A 38 24.72 -13.20 -0.54
C TYR A 38 23.80 -12.00 -0.52
N ASP A 39 23.07 -11.78 -1.61
CA ASP A 39 22.12 -10.69 -1.72
C ASP A 39 20.86 -11.06 -0.91
N GLU A 40 20.34 -10.08 -0.21
CA GLU A 40 19.13 -10.22 0.59
C GLU A 40 17.91 -9.78 -0.23
N ALA A 41 16.75 -10.39 0.03
CA ALA A 41 15.51 -9.98 -0.63
C ALA A 41 15.15 -8.51 -0.30
N GLU A 42 14.65 -7.79 -1.27
CA GLU A 42 14.06 -6.48 -1.07
C GLU A 42 12.60 -6.61 -0.61
N LEU A 43 12.26 -5.98 0.51
CA LEU A 43 10.92 -6.00 1.11
C LEU A 43 10.36 -4.58 1.18
N ALA A 44 9.28 -4.30 0.46
CA ALA A 44 8.54 -3.05 0.55
C ALA A 44 7.18 -3.29 1.19
N LEU A 45 6.92 -2.67 2.36
CA LEU A 45 5.73 -2.89 3.16
C LEU A 45 4.73 -1.74 3.01
N PHE A 46 3.46 -2.08 2.98
CA PHE A 46 2.35 -1.14 2.91
C PHE A 46 1.16 -1.66 3.72
N MET A 47 0.23 -0.76 4.05
CA MET A 47 -1.05 -1.14 4.63
C MET A 47 -2.16 -0.80 3.63
N ASN A 48 -3.02 -1.77 3.34
CA ASN A 48 -4.18 -1.69 2.44
C ASN A 48 -3.86 -1.44 0.95
N ASP A 49 -3.02 -0.46 0.63
CA ASP A 49 -2.59 -0.15 -0.74
C ASP A 49 -1.14 0.34 -0.79
N ARG A 50 -0.54 0.33 -2.00
CA ARG A 50 0.86 0.74 -2.21
C ARG A 50 1.11 2.25 -2.10
N LEU A 51 0.07 3.06 -1.95
CA LEU A 51 0.19 4.50 -1.70
C LEU A 51 0.31 4.80 -0.20
N PHE A 52 0.16 3.79 0.65
CA PHE A 52 0.33 3.93 2.09
C PHE A 52 1.74 4.41 2.43
N LYS A 53 1.83 5.35 3.36
CA LYS A 53 3.10 5.84 3.89
C LYS A 53 3.30 5.34 5.31
N ASP A 54 4.53 5.05 5.65
CA ASP A 54 4.92 4.69 7.02
C ASP A 54 4.40 5.73 8.04
N GLY A 55 3.79 5.26 9.11
CA GLY A 55 3.08 6.08 10.08
C GLY A 55 1.66 6.52 9.68
N GLY A 56 1.15 6.05 8.54
CA GLY A 56 -0.20 6.38 8.06
C GLY A 56 -1.32 5.78 8.91
N ILE A 57 -2.55 6.18 8.60
CA ILE A 57 -3.75 5.76 9.33
C ILE A 57 -4.41 4.56 8.66
N THR A 58 -4.93 3.64 9.50
CA THR A 58 -5.77 2.50 9.10
C THR A 58 -7.01 2.41 9.99
N ASP A 59 -7.93 1.49 9.65
CA ASP A 59 -8.95 0.98 10.58
C ASP A 59 -8.42 -0.22 11.39
N ALA A 60 -9.30 -0.83 12.18
CA ALA A 60 -8.97 -1.99 13.02
C ALA A 60 -8.74 -3.30 12.25
N ASN A 61 -9.03 -3.33 10.95
CA ASN A 61 -8.93 -4.54 10.12
C ASN A 61 -8.13 -4.31 8.82
N PRO A 62 -6.90 -3.80 8.91
CA PRO A 62 -6.12 -3.50 7.71
C PRO A 62 -5.55 -4.77 7.07
N VAL A 63 -5.15 -4.63 5.81
CA VAL A 63 -4.40 -5.67 5.09
C VAL A 63 -2.93 -5.26 5.01
N LEU A 64 -2.03 -6.10 5.54
CA LEU A 64 -0.61 -5.99 5.27
C LEU A 64 -0.35 -6.40 3.83
N LEU A 65 0.27 -5.50 3.07
CA LEU A 65 0.81 -5.76 1.73
C LEU A 65 2.32 -5.72 1.80
N ALA A 66 2.98 -6.69 1.16
CA ALA A 66 4.41 -6.63 0.97
C ALA A 66 4.77 -7.01 -0.46
N ASP A 67 5.48 -6.12 -1.14
CA ASP A 67 6.14 -6.45 -2.40
C ASP A 67 7.51 -7.03 -2.07
N VAL A 68 7.80 -8.18 -2.65
CA VAL A 68 9.02 -8.96 -2.38
C VAL A 68 9.75 -9.17 -3.69
N LEU A 69 11.03 -8.85 -3.72
CA LEU A 69 11.90 -9.04 -4.87
C LEU A 69 13.18 -9.75 -4.43
N ASP A 70 13.52 -10.84 -5.11
CA ASP A 70 14.80 -11.55 -4.95
C ASP A 70 15.18 -12.25 -6.23
N LEU A 71 16.39 -12.03 -6.74
CA LEU A 71 16.84 -12.58 -8.02
C LEU A 71 16.99 -14.09 -8.01
N SER A 72 17.20 -14.69 -6.86
CA SER A 72 17.31 -16.14 -6.65
C SER A 72 15.97 -16.79 -6.33
N GLY A 73 15.00 -15.98 -5.92
CA GLY A 73 13.66 -16.39 -5.54
C GLY A 73 13.48 -16.59 -4.03
N ILE A 74 12.24 -16.44 -3.59
CA ILE A 74 11.86 -16.50 -2.18
C ILE A 74 11.63 -17.94 -1.73
N ASN A 75 12.10 -18.26 -0.52
CA ASN A 75 11.79 -19.51 0.15
C ASN A 75 10.35 -19.50 0.69
N THR A 76 9.43 -20.03 -0.11
CA THR A 76 8.01 -20.07 0.25
C THR A 76 7.59 -21.33 1.00
N VAL A 77 8.48 -22.31 1.12
CA VAL A 77 8.16 -23.66 1.62
C VAL A 77 8.56 -23.85 3.08
N GLY A 78 9.29 -22.89 3.66
CA GLY A 78 9.76 -22.97 5.05
C GLY A 78 10.67 -24.21 5.29
N ASN A 79 11.46 -24.61 4.28
CA ASN A 79 12.36 -25.76 4.37
C ASN A 79 13.47 -25.49 5.38
N GLY A 80 13.24 -25.85 6.61
CA GLY A 80 14.14 -25.66 7.71
C GLY A 80 13.43 -25.00 8.90
N ILE A 81 13.92 -25.26 10.09
CA ILE A 81 13.37 -24.65 11.31
C ILE A 81 13.67 -23.14 11.27
N GLY A 82 12.61 -22.31 11.27
CA GLY A 82 12.75 -20.86 11.35
C GLY A 82 12.94 -20.12 10.02
N HIS A 83 12.74 -20.78 8.87
CA HIS A 83 12.84 -20.16 7.54
C HIS A 83 11.47 -19.80 6.93
N ASP A 84 10.44 -19.73 7.76
CA ASP A 84 9.14 -19.24 7.33
C ASP A 84 9.17 -17.73 7.06
N ILE A 85 8.30 -17.30 6.15
CA ILE A 85 7.96 -15.89 6.03
C ILE A 85 7.12 -15.54 7.26
N THR A 86 7.61 -14.62 8.09
CA THR A 86 6.96 -14.30 9.35
C THR A 86 6.71 -12.81 9.52
N ALA A 87 5.55 -12.45 10.10
CA ALA A 87 5.28 -11.10 10.56
C ALA A 87 5.09 -11.07 12.07
N ILE A 88 5.68 -10.07 12.71
CA ILE A 88 5.60 -9.84 14.15
C ILE A 88 4.90 -8.50 14.36
N LEU A 89 3.73 -8.55 14.98
CA LEU A 89 2.97 -7.36 15.37
C LEU A 89 3.41 -6.92 16.77
N ASP A 90 3.71 -5.61 16.92
CA ASP A 90 4.05 -4.94 18.19
C ASP A 90 5.13 -5.65 19.02
N GLY A 91 6.08 -6.26 18.32
CA GLY A 91 7.18 -6.98 18.96
C GLY A 91 6.78 -8.29 19.65
N ASN A 92 5.57 -8.80 19.43
CA ASN A 92 5.12 -10.08 20.01
C ASN A 92 5.76 -11.28 19.31
N THR A 93 6.97 -11.64 19.74
CA THR A 93 7.74 -12.77 19.20
C THR A 93 7.21 -14.14 19.62
N THR A 94 6.32 -14.21 20.60
CA THR A 94 5.77 -15.49 21.06
C THR A 94 4.67 -16.03 20.16
N ASN A 95 4.07 -15.17 19.33
CA ASN A 95 2.98 -15.55 18.43
C ASN A 95 3.13 -14.86 17.07
N PRO A 96 4.18 -15.17 16.28
CA PRO A 96 4.36 -14.60 14.95
C PRO A 96 3.30 -15.13 13.98
N TYR A 97 2.90 -14.31 13.04
CA TYR A 97 2.09 -14.76 11.90
C TYR A 97 3.00 -15.45 10.89
N VAL A 98 2.63 -16.65 10.44
CA VAL A 98 3.29 -17.36 9.35
C VAL A 98 2.58 -17.02 8.05
N LEU A 99 3.31 -16.49 7.08
CA LEU A 99 2.75 -15.87 5.87
C LEU A 99 3.06 -16.63 4.57
N ASN A 100 3.63 -17.82 4.65
CA ASN A 100 3.98 -18.62 3.47
C ASN A 100 2.79 -18.85 2.53
N ASP A 101 1.61 -19.15 3.08
CA ASP A 101 0.37 -19.38 2.32
C ASP A 101 -0.26 -18.10 1.75
N PHE A 102 0.26 -16.93 2.14
CA PHE A 102 -0.21 -15.61 1.70
C PHE A 102 0.73 -14.97 0.66
N TYR A 103 1.80 -15.67 0.29
CA TYR A 103 2.71 -15.25 -0.75
C TYR A 103 2.23 -15.75 -2.12
N GLU A 104 2.12 -14.85 -3.06
CA GLU A 104 1.83 -15.14 -4.47
C GLU A 104 2.97 -14.62 -5.34
N ALA A 105 3.63 -15.52 -6.09
CA ALA A 105 4.62 -15.10 -7.08
C ALA A 105 3.93 -14.39 -8.26
N GLU A 106 4.60 -13.44 -8.87
CA GLU A 106 4.11 -12.82 -10.11
C GLU A 106 4.07 -13.86 -11.24
N LYS A 107 3.11 -13.69 -12.13
CA LYS A 107 2.95 -14.60 -13.27
C LYS A 107 4.21 -14.54 -14.14
N ASP A 108 4.78 -15.72 -14.39
CA ASP A 108 5.99 -15.91 -15.22
C ASP A 108 7.26 -15.23 -14.67
N ASP A 109 7.25 -14.79 -13.41
CA ASP A 109 8.40 -14.18 -12.75
C ASP A 109 8.55 -14.70 -11.30
N TYR A 110 9.46 -15.64 -11.10
CA TYR A 110 9.74 -16.22 -9.78
C TYR A 110 10.55 -15.29 -8.87
N THR A 111 11.12 -14.23 -9.43
CA THR A 111 11.94 -13.26 -8.68
C THR A 111 11.09 -12.26 -7.90
N ARG A 112 9.80 -12.16 -8.21
CA ARG A 112 8.87 -11.21 -7.63
C ARG A 112 7.65 -11.90 -7.05
N GLY A 113 7.11 -11.32 -6.00
CA GLY A 113 5.86 -11.77 -5.45
C GLY A 113 5.26 -10.75 -4.49
N VAL A 114 4.05 -11.05 -4.08
CA VAL A 114 3.26 -10.18 -3.20
C VAL A 114 2.71 -11.00 -2.04
N ILE A 115 2.81 -10.45 -0.84
CA ILE A 115 2.13 -10.98 0.34
C ILE A 115 0.91 -10.10 0.62
N ARG A 116 -0.26 -10.73 0.84
CA ARG A 116 -1.51 -10.08 1.23
C ARG A 116 -2.06 -10.76 2.48
N PHE A 117 -1.89 -10.13 3.63
CA PHE A 117 -2.30 -10.72 4.90
C PHE A 117 -3.29 -9.82 5.64
N PRO A 118 -4.54 -10.26 5.83
CA PRO A 118 -5.53 -9.49 6.57
C PRO A 118 -5.27 -9.57 8.07
N LEU A 119 -5.28 -8.42 8.72
CA LEU A 119 -5.26 -8.28 10.17
C LEU A 119 -6.68 -7.99 10.66
N TYR A 120 -6.97 -8.37 11.90
CA TYR A 120 -8.32 -8.23 12.45
C TYR A 120 -8.30 -7.73 13.89
N ASN A 121 -9.25 -6.84 14.21
CA ASN A 121 -9.54 -6.38 15.56
C ASN A 121 -8.31 -5.79 16.27
N LEU A 122 -7.51 -5.03 15.55
CA LEU A 122 -6.41 -4.30 16.16
C LEU A 122 -6.96 -3.24 17.11
N GLU A 123 -6.30 -3.06 18.22
CA GLU A 123 -6.63 -1.99 19.16
C GLU A 123 -6.32 -0.62 18.53
N LYS A 124 -7.00 0.43 18.97
CA LYS A 124 -6.67 1.79 18.54
C LYS A 124 -5.31 2.21 19.09
N GLY A 125 -4.54 2.90 18.27
CA GLY A 125 -3.23 3.40 18.65
C GLY A 125 -2.15 3.10 17.64
N GLU A 126 -0.91 3.29 18.05
CA GLU A 126 0.26 3.04 17.23
C GLU A 126 0.57 1.54 17.21
N HIS A 127 0.86 1.04 16.03
CA HIS A 127 1.24 -0.34 15.77
C HIS A 127 2.48 -0.41 14.90
N THR A 128 3.20 -1.51 15.03
CA THR A 128 4.40 -1.81 14.24
C THR A 128 4.34 -3.25 13.76
N ILE A 129 4.56 -3.48 12.48
CA ILE A 129 4.75 -4.82 11.93
C ILE A 129 6.17 -4.94 11.39
N ARG A 130 6.85 -6.00 11.80
CA ARG A 130 8.13 -6.42 11.25
C ARG A 130 7.94 -7.70 10.48
N LEU A 131 8.19 -7.64 9.17
CA LEU A 131 8.19 -8.78 8.26
C LEU A 131 9.61 -9.31 8.11
N LYS A 132 9.76 -10.63 8.13
CA LYS A 132 10.98 -11.35 7.78
C LYS A 132 10.71 -12.35 6.69
N ALA A 133 11.56 -12.39 5.68
CA ALA A 133 11.54 -13.39 4.61
C ALA A 133 12.94 -13.96 4.39
N TRP A 134 13.01 -15.11 3.72
CA TRP A 134 14.24 -15.80 3.36
C TRP A 134 14.24 -16.07 1.86
N ASP A 135 15.40 -15.97 1.23
CA ASP A 135 15.60 -16.46 -0.13
C ASP A 135 15.86 -17.98 -0.15
N VAL A 136 16.05 -18.53 -1.35
CA VAL A 136 16.38 -19.97 -1.52
C VAL A 136 17.82 -20.31 -1.12
N PHE A 137 18.68 -19.33 -0.92
CA PHE A 137 20.07 -19.48 -0.44
C PHE A 137 20.24 -19.27 1.06
N ASN A 138 19.14 -19.06 1.77
CA ASN A 138 19.06 -18.81 3.22
C ASN A 138 19.62 -17.44 3.66
N ASN A 139 19.62 -16.44 2.80
CA ASN A 139 19.79 -15.07 3.24
C ASN A 139 18.43 -14.55 3.73
N SER A 140 18.43 -13.76 4.80
CA SER A 140 17.19 -13.25 5.39
C SER A 140 17.13 -11.74 5.35
N SER A 141 15.98 -11.22 4.97
CA SER A 141 15.65 -9.80 5.03
C SER A 141 14.60 -9.51 6.07
N GLU A 142 14.69 -8.33 6.68
CA GLU A 142 13.67 -7.81 7.58
C GLU A 142 13.29 -6.37 7.14
N SER A 143 11.99 -6.09 7.14
CA SER A 143 11.46 -4.74 6.94
C SER A 143 10.39 -4.44 7.97
N THR A 144 10.25 -3.16 8.33
CA THR A 144 9.32 -2.71 9.36
C THR A 144 8.43 -1.61 8.82
N ILE A 145 7.15 -1.65 9.18
CA ILE A 145 6.18 -0.61 8.89
C ILE A 145 5.45 -0.19 10.16
N ASN A 146 5.28 1.11 10.34
CA ASN A 146 4.51 1.70 11.42
C ASN A 146 3.17 2.19 10.87
N PHE A 147 2.12 2.09 11.68
CA PHE A 147 0.80 2.60 11.32
C PHE A 147 -0.01 2.93 12.57
N VAL A 148 -1.07 3.70 12.38
CA VAL A 148 -1.95 4.11 13.48
C VAL A 148 -3.36 3.62 13.17
N VAL A 149 -3.90 2.78 14.05
CA VAL A 149 -5.31 2.40 14.03
C VAL A 149 -6.13 3.54 14.63
N ALA A 150 -6.91 4.21 13.78
CA ALA A 150 -7.75 5.32 14.21
C ALA A 150 -8.98 4.84 14.98
N ASP A 151 -9.50 5.71 15.84
CA ASP A 151 -10.77 5.47 16.52
C ASP A 151 -11.91 5.49 15.47
N GLU A 152 -12.67 4.41 15.35
CA GLU A 152 -13.79 4.30 14.41
C GLU A 152 -14.90 5.31 14.70
N ASN A 153 -14.99 5.76 15.96
CA ASN A 153 -15.97 6.75 16.38
C ASN A 153 -15.57 8.20 16.06
N GLN A 154 -14.37 8.42 15.57
CA GLN A 154 -13.87 9.74 15.22
C GLN A 154 -13.46 9.78 13.74
N PHE A 155 -14.15 10.61 12.95
CA PHE A 155 -13.72 10.86 11.58
C PHE A 155 -12.43 11.69 11.57
N VAL A 156 -11.39 11.21 10.88
CA VAL A 156 -10.06 11.84 10.85
C VAL A 156 -9.61 12.07 9.43
N ILE A 157 -9.04 13.25 9.14
CA ILE A 157 -8.23 13.54 7.95
C ILE A 157 -6.77 13.60 8.39
N ALA A 158 -5.96 12.73 7.83
CA ALA A 158 -4.50 12.72 7.99
C ALA A 158 -3.80 12.98 6.65
N ASP A 159 -2.50 13.18 6.69
CA ASP A 159 -1.61 13.35 5.52
C ASP A 159 -2.22 14.23 4.41
N PHE A 160 -2.93 15.31 4.81
CA PHE A 160 -3.43 16.30 3.85
C PHE A 160 -2.24 17.12 3.35
N THR A 161 -1.81 16.83 2.13
CA THR A 161 -0.55 17.32 1.58
C THR A 161 -0.67 17.62 0.09
N THR A 162 0.32 18.31 -0.45
CA THR A 162 0.40 18.65 -1.88
C THR A 162 1.85 18.55 -2.35
N TYR A 163 2.06 17.98 -3.56
CA TYR A 163 3.37 17.82 -4.15
C TYR A 163 3.33 17.98 -5.68
N PRO A 164 4.27 18.74 -6.25
CA PRO A 164 5.25 19.61 -5.60
C PRO A 164 4.61 20.81 -4.91
N ASN A 165 5.20 21.28 -3.82
CA ASN A 165 4.83 22.51 -3.14
C ASN A 165 6.10 23.14 -2.53
N PRO A 166 6.62 24.26 -3.07
CA PRO A 166 6.06 25.13 -4.12
C PRO A 166 5.99 24.50 -5.52
N PHE A 167 5.10 25.01 -6.38
CA PHE A 167 4.95 24.55 -7.76
C PHE A 167 4.85 25.74 -8.75
N SER A 168 5.09 25.47 -10.05
CA SER A 168 4.99 26.48 -11.12
C SER A 168 3.95 26.13 -12.19
N THR A 169 3.71 24.86 -12.45
CA THR A 169 2.78 24.37 -13.49
C THR A 169 1.53 23.73 -12.93
N SER A 170 1.72 22.72 -12.08
CA SER A 170 0.64 22.02 -11.38
C SER A 170 1.14 21.39 -10.10
N THR A 171 0.22 21.06 -9.22
CA THR A 171 0.48 20.31 -7.99
C THR A 171 -0.62 19.27 -7.80
N ASP A 172 -0.24 18.12 -7.26
CA ASP A 172 -1.15 17.04 -6.91
C ASP A 172 -1.42 17.06 -5.41
N ILE A 173 -2.69 17.03 -5.06
CA ILE A 173 -3.17 17.11 -3.68
C ILE A 173 -3.63 15.73 -3.26
N TYR A 174 -3.25 15.33 -2.05
CA TYR A 174 -3.56 14.04 -1.45
C TYR A 174 -4.07 14.21 -0.04
N PHE A 175 -4.92 13.31 0.41
CA PHE A 175 -5.29 13.19 1.80
C PHE A 175 -5.56 11.74 2.19
N GLN A 176 -5.44 11.44 3.48
CA GLN A 176 -5.86 10.16 4.07
C GLN A 176 -7.06 10.38 4.98
N HIS A 177 -7.90 9.35 5.10
CA HIS A 177 -9.04 9.31 5.99
C HIS A 177 -9.13 7.94 6.67
N ASN A 178 -9.95 7.81 7.71
CA ASN A 178 -10.15 6.55 8.44
C ASN A 178 -11.51 5.87 8.19
N LYS A 179 -12.24 6.27 7.18
CA LYS A 179 -13.53 5.68 6.79
C LYS A 179 -13.35 4.83 5.53
N SER A 180 -13.14 3.51 5.69
CA SER A 180 -13.06 2.56 4.57
C SER A 180 -14.44 2.04 4.20
N ASN A 181 -14.58 1.56 2.96
CA ASN A 181 -15.80 0.93 2.44
C ASN A 181 -17.07 1.79 2.58
N GLN A 182 -16.93 3.10 2.59
CA GLN A 182 -18.02 4.06 2.64
C GLN A 182 -17.99 5.01 1.45
N GLU A 183 -19.15 5.54 1.12
CA GLU A 183 -19.23 6.66 0.19
C GLU A 183 -18.77 7.94 0.90
N LEU A 184 -17.79 8.60 0.30
CA LEU A 184 -17.27 9.88 0.76
C LEU A 184 -17.51 10.94 -0.30
N ASN A 185 -18.11 12.04 0.10
CA ASN A 185 -18.28 13.22 -0.73
C ASN A 185 -17.32 14.29 -0.25
N TYR A 186 -16.37 14.70 -1.08
CA TYR A 186 -15.44 15.74 -0.69
C TYR A 186 -15.55 16.99 -1.56
N VAL A 187 -15.29 18.12 -0.94
CA VAL A 187 -15.18 19.43 -1.57
C VAL A 187 -13.81 20.00 -1.23
N LEU A 188 -13.03 20.28 -2.25
CA LEU A 188 -11.72 20.92 -2.13
C LEU A 188 -11.83 22.34 -2.69
N ASP A 189 -11.84 23.31 -1.81
CA ASP A 189 -11.88 24.74 -2.14
C ASP A 189 -10.46 25.32 -2.04
N ILE A 190 -10.02 25.99 -3.10
CA ILE A 190 -8.77 26.73 -3.14
C ILE A 190 -9.06 28.22 -3.06
N TYR A 191 -8.53 28.86 -2.05
CA TYR A 191 -8.71 30.29 -1.78
C TYR A 191 -7.42 31.06 -1.98
N SER A 192 -7.54 32.31 -2.46
CA SER A 192 -6.46 33.29 -2.33
C SER A 192 -6.22 33.66 -0.86
N ILE A 193 -5.09 34.30 -0.56
CA ILE A 193 -4.79 34.79 0.79
C ILE A 193 -5.81 35.83 1.29
N THR A 194 -6.56 36.47 0.39
CA THR A 194 -7.62 37.43 0.71
C THR A 194 -8.97 36.76 0.95
N GLY A 195 -9.04 35.43 0.88
CA GLY A 195 -10.28 34.67 1.11
C GLY A 195 -11.20 34.55 -0.10
N ILE A 196 -10.74 34.94 -1.30
CA ILE A 196 -11.52 34.80 -2.54
C ILE A 196 -11.37 33.35 -3.01
N LEU A 197 -12.50 32.68 -3.29
CA LEU A 197 -12.53 31.35 -3.89
C LEU A 197 -11.96 31.42 -5.31
N VAL A 198 -10.94 30.61 -5.57
CA VAL A 198 -10.24 30.53 -6.85
C VAL A 198 -10.70 29.32 -7.64
N LYS A 199 -10.76 28.17 -6.98
CA LYS A 199 -11.12 26.88 -7.59
C LYS A 199 -11.90 26.04 -6.60
N ARG A 200 -12.93 25.35 -7.10
CA ARG A 200 -13.65 24.30 -6.36
C ARG A 200 -13.60 23.01 -7.12
N ILE A 201 -13.29 21.93 -6.42
CA ILE A 201 -13.30 20.57 -6.95
C ILE A 201 -14.19 19.75 -6.01
N GLU A 202 -15.24 19.15 -6.58
CA GLU A 202 -16.19 18.32 -5.85
C GLU A 202 -16.19 16.93 -6.47
N GLU A 203 -16.10 15.91 -5.63
CA GLU A 203 -16.09 14.54 -6.11
C GLU A 203 -16.70 13.60 -5.05
N SER A 204 -17.32 12.53 -5.54
CA SER A 204 -17.82 11.43 -4.73
C SER A 204 -16.99 10.18 -4.99
N VAL A 205 -16.43 9.62 -3.93
CA VAL A 205 -15.66 8.37 -4.00
C VAL A 205 -16.52 7.24 -3.44
N TYR A 206 -16.86 6.31 -4.32
CA TYR A 206 -17.62 5.11 -3.97
C TYR A 206 -16.66 3.96 -3.69
N ASN A 207 -16.88 3.26 -2.59
CA ASN A 207 -16.08 2.09 -2.20
C ASN A 207 -14.57 2.37 -2.22
N SER A 208 -14.12 3.37 -1.48
CA SER A 208 -12.69 3.66 -1.42
C SER A 208 -11.95 2.45 -0.85
N ILE A 209 -11.35 1.68 -1.75
CA ILE A 209 -10.41 0.62 -1.39
C ILE A 209 -9.13 1.33 -0.99
N GLY A 210 -8.98 1.59 0.30
CA GLY A 210 -7.84 2.32 0.82
C GLY A 210 -8.25 3.61 1.54
N TYR A 211 -7.29 4.22 2.16
CA TYR A 211 -7.48 5.39 3.03
C TYR A 211 -6.93 6.66 2.41
N ARG A 212 -6.29 6.56 1.24
CA ARG A 212 -5.67 7.69 0.54
C ARG A 212 -6.45 8.04 -0.71
N ILE A 213 -6.83 9.30 -0.82
CA ILE A 213 -7.48 9.88 -1.99
C ILE A 213 -6.50 10.85 -2.68
N GLY A 214 -6.50 10.82 -3.99
CA GLY A 214 -5.65 11.60 -4.89
C GLY A 214 -4.93 10.71 -5.93
N PRO A 215 -4.22 11.31 -6.90
CA PRO A 215 -3.94 12.76 -7.00
C PRO A 215 -5.15 13.60 -7.42
N ILE A 216 -5.38 14.71 -6.73
CA ILE A 216 -6.32 15.76 -7.14
C ILE A 216 -5.46 16.88 -7.71
N ASN A 217 -5.49 17.07 -9.02
CA ASN A 217 -4.60 18.01 -9.69
C ASN A 217 -5.15 19.45 -9.67
N TRP A 218 -4.27 20.41 -9.34
CA TRP A 218 -4.51 21.82 -9.54
C TRP A 218 -3.41 22.44 -10.40
N ASP A 219 -3.81 23.03 -11.55
CA ASP A 219 -2.92 23.62 -12.56
C ASP A 219 -2.65 25.13 -12.36
N GLY A 220 -2.95 25.66 -11.18
CA GLY A 220 -2.75 27.08 -10.86
C GLY A 220 -3.74 28.01 -11.57
N LYS A 221 -4.87 27.52 -12.06
CA LYS A 221 -5.93 28.31 -12.71
C LYS A 221 -7.18 28.40 -11.83
N ASN A 222 -7.98 29.43 -12.10
CA ASN A 222 -9.31 29.59 -11.50
C ASN A 222 -10.37 28.76 -12.24
N GLU A 223 -11.64 28.89 -11.81
CA GLU A 223 -12.79 28.23 -12.43
C GLU A 223 -12.97 28.57 -13.92
N TYR A 224 -12.51 29.74 -14.35
CA TYR A 224 -12.64 30.24 -15.73
C TYR A 224 -11.44 29.86 -16.61
N GLY A 225 -10.47 29.12 -16.07
CA GLY A 225 -9.24 28.73 -16.78
C GLY A 225 -8.19 29.84 -16.85
N GLU A 226 -8.34 30.93 -16.11
CA GLU A 226 -7.39 32.01 -16.05
C GLU A 226 -6.26 31.68 -15.07
N LYS A 227 -5.01 31.95 -15.46
CA LYS A 227 -3.84 31.75 -14.61
C LYS A 227 -3.86 32.67 -13.39
N MET A 228 -3.59 32.07 -12.25
CA MET A 228 -3.46 32.80 -11.00
C MET A 228 -2.05 33.40 -10.84
N SER A 229 -1.98 34.51 -10.14
CA SER A 229 -0.70 35.15 -9.81
C SER A 229 0.10 34.31 -8.83
N ALA A 230 1.43 34.37 -8.95
CA ALA A 230 2.31 33.78 -7.96
C ALA A 230 1.97 34.28 -6.55
N GLY A 231 1.96 33.37 -5.60
CA GLY A 231 1.56 33.71 -4.23
C GLY A 231 1.19 32.49 -3.38
N ILE A 232 0.65 32.81 -2.22
CA ILE A 232 0.17 31.81 -1.26
C ILE A 232 -1.32 31.62 -1.46
N TYR A 233 -1.74 30.36 -1.51
CA TYR A 233 -3.13 29.93 -1.56
C TYR A 233 -3.42 29.00 -0.39
N VAL A 234 -4.70 28.86 -0.05
CA VAL A 234 -5.16 27.96 1.00
C VAL A 234 -6.12 26.95 0.37
N ALA A 235 -5.75 25.68 0.40
CA ALA A 235 -6.65 24.61 0.06
C ALA A 235 -7.41 24.18 1.33
N LYS A 236 -8.74 24.22 1.27
CA LYS A 236 -9.64 23.75 2.32
C LYS A 236 -10.40 22.54 1.82
N LEU A 237 -10.16 21.42 2.47
CA LEU A 237 -10.85 20.16 2.24
C LEU A 237 -12.00 20.04 3.23
N GLY A 238 -13.20 19.75 2.76
CA GLY A 238 -14.35 19.31 3.55
C GLY A 238 -14.81 17.95 3.06
N ILE A 239 -15.06 17.02 3.96
CA ILE A 239 -15.50 15.65 3.62
C ILE A 239 -16.76 15.33 4.42
N ASN A 240 -17.77 14.79 3.71
CA ASN A 240 -18.95 14.18 4.30
C ASN A 240 -18.90 12.66 4.07
N SER A 241 -19.11 11.88 5.12
CA SER A 241 -19.29 10.43 5.00
C SER A 241 -20.77 10.07 4.86
N SER A 242 -21.06 8.86 4.36
CA SER A 242 -22.43 8.33 4.28
C SER A 242 -23.14 8.23 5.64
N ASP A 243 -22.37 8.14 6.73
CA ASP A 243 -22.89 8.12 8.12
C ASP A 243 -23.32 9.49 8.60
N GLY A 244 -23.07 10.55 7.83
CA GLY A 244 -23.41 11.94 8.18
C GLY A 244 -22.32 12.67 8.95
N ASP A 245 -21.16 12.09 9.14
CA ASP A 245 -20.01 12.75 9.74
C ASP A 245 -19.42 13.79 8.76
N PHE A 246 -19.02 14.94 9.30
CA PHE A 246 -18.34 15.99 8.55
C PHE A 246 -17.02 16.36 9.22
N ILE A 247 -15.97 16.49 8.41
CA ILE A 247 -14.67 16.98 8.84
C ILE A 247 -14.10 17.95 7.83
N SER A 248 -13.31 18.92 8.28
CA SER A 248 -12.57 19.82 7.39
C SER A 248 -11.14 20.07 7.87
N LYS A 249 -10.24 20.24 6.91
CA LYS A 249 -8.83 20.57 7.14
C LYS A 249 -8.33 21.52 6.06
N SER A 250 -7.29 22.31 6.38
CA SER A 250 -6.70 23.24 5.42
C SER A 250 -5.19 23.13 5.39
N ILE A 251 -4.63 23.33 4.20
CA ILE A 251 -3.18 23.40 3.96
C ILE A 251 -2.84 24.63 3.11
N ARG A 252 -1.57 25.03 3.17
CA ARG A 252 -1.02 26.10 2.36
C ARG A 252 -0.37 25.55 1.10
N ILE A 253 -0.65 26.21 -0.02
CA ILE A 253 -0.08 25.94 -1.34
C ILE A 253 0.67 27.18 -1.81
N ILE A 254 1.84 27.01 -2.41
CA ILE A 254 2.68 28.10 -2.91
C ILE A 254 2.83 27.95 -4.42
N LEU A 255 2.26 28.92 -5.16
CA LEU A 255 2.42 29.05 -6.60
C LEU A 255 3.59 29.98 -6.92
N LEU A 256 4.57 29.49 -7.67
CA LEU A 256 5.70 30.26 -8.14
C LEU A 256 5.39 31.02 -9.44
N PRO A 257 6.18 32.05 -9.80
CA PRO A 257 6.08 32.66 -11.12
C PRO A 257 6.34 31.62 -12.22
N GLN A 258 5.57 31.74 -13.29
CA GLN A 258 5.73 30.92 -14.50
C GLN A 258 6.57 31.66 -15.54
#